data_7545c2b173b40f001f15966b899de666
#
_entry.id   7545c2b173b40f001f15966b899de666
#
_cell.length_a   1.000
_cell.length_b   1.000
_cell.length_c   1.000
_cell.angle_alpha   90.00
_cell.angle_beta   90.00
_cell.angle_gamma   90.00
#
_symmetry.space_group_name_H-M   'P 1'
#
loop_
_entity.id
_entity.type
_entity.pdbx_description
1 polymer ?
#
loop_
_entity_poly.entity_id
_entity_poly.type
_entity_poly.pdbx_seq_one_letter_code
_entity_poly.pdbx_strand_id
1 'polypeptide(L)'
;MPDTRKFIVTSPLKKQRSCYKVITLLTVKETVMPWYAVHTRSRHEDRVHTSLVQKSFQVFLPKIEVWSKRKDRKKRIMLPMFPGYLFVKLLSLDNQIKLDVLKTFGVVRILGKPRGAEPIPVPDTKIEAIQRLVRSKVEIQQFQYPRIGEPALITDGPFKDIEGVVVSTDYEKELFVISIELLQRAVAIKLEGFQIKRI
;
A
#
# COMPACT_ATOMS: atom_id res chain seq x y z
N MET A 1 -23.39 -11.89 4.05
CA MET A 1 -24.63 -11.10 4.08
C MET A 1 -24.38 -9.86 4.93
N PRO A 2 -24.45 -8.63 4.41
CA PRO A 2 -24.22 -7.44 5.20
C PRO A 2 -25.50 -6.99 5.92
N ASP A 3 -25.34 -6.70 7.18
CA ASP A 3 -26.36 -6.26 8.13
C ASP A 3 -26.83 -4.83 7.77
N THR A 4 -28.10 -4.71 7.43
CA THR A 4 -28.72 -3.46 7.02
C THR A 4 -29.40 -2.84 8.25
N ARG A 5 -28.72 -1.94 8.99
CA ARG A 5 -29.34 -1.17 10.06
C ARG A 5 -30.19 -0.04 9.49
N LYS A 6 -31.50 -0.15 9.69
CA LYS A 6 -32.50 0.87 9.36
C LYS A 6 -32.57 1.89 10.50
N PHE A 7 -32.24 3.13 10.22
CA PHE A 7 -32.56 4.24 11.14
C PHE A 7 -33.88 4.88 10.71
N ILE A 8 -34.84 4.88 11.63
CA ILE A 8 -36.12 5.57 11.48
C ILE A 8 -36.00 6.93 12.17
N VAL A 9 -36.07 8.01 11.41
CA VAL A 9 -36.19 9.37 11.96
C VAL A 9 -37.66 9.77 11.92
N THR A 10 -38.30 9.83 13.10
CA THR A 10 -39.65 10.33 13.23
C THR A 10 -39.61 11.78 13.73
N SER A 11 -40.07 12.73 12.95
CA SER A 11 -40.40 14.07 13.42
C SER A 11 -41.92 14.26 13.50
N PRO A 12 -42.46 14.93 14.53
CA PRO A 12 -43.89 15.11 14.69
C PRO A 12 -44.42 16.29 13.84
N LEU A 13 -45.27 16.02 12.90
CA LEU A 13 -46.02 17.07 12.20
C LEU A 13 -47.51 16.93 12.42
N LYS A 14 -48.10 18.09 12.79
CA LYS A 14 -49.52 18.32 13.05
C LYS A 14 -50.42 17.89 11.90
N LYS A 15 -51.59 17.38 12.29
CA LYS A 15 -52.78 17.01 11.55
C LYS A 15 -53.08 17.92 10.35
N GLN A 16 -53.04 17.38 9.12
CA GLN A 16 -54.02 17.72 8.04
C GLN A 16 -53.95 16.70 6.90
N ARG A 17 -55.12 16.13 6.63
CA ARG A 17 -55.69 15.47 5.45
C ARG A 17 -54.79 14.89 4.38
N SER A 18 -54.94 13.58 4.25
CA SER A 18 -54.96 12.78 3.02
C SER A 18 -54.01 13.20 1.88
N CYS A 19 -52.85 12.60 1.86
CA CYS A 19 -52.13 12.32 0.62
C CYS A 19 -51.07 11.23 0.96
N TYR A 20 -51.12 10.16 0.20
CA TYR A 20 -50.16 9.04 0.36
C TYR A 20 -48.75 9.58 0.09
N LYS A 21 -47.97 9.83 1.14
CA LYS A 21 -46.54 10.13 0.99
C LYS A 21 -45.81 8.85 0.65
N VAL A 22 -45.40 8.76 -0.60
CA VAL A 22 -44.36 7.82 -1.03
C VAL A 22 -43.10 8.12 -0.22
N ILE A 23 -42.77 7.26 0.74
CA ILE A 23 -41.51 7.33 1.45
C ILE A 23 -40.47 6.86 0.46
N THR A 24 -39.80 7.83 -0.20
CA THR A 24 -38.61 7.53 -0.98
C THR A 24 -37.52 7.09 0.00
N LEU A 25 -37.27 5.80 0.06
CA LEU A 25 -36.09 5.24 0.74
C LEU A 25 -34.84 5.72 0.00
N LEU A 26 -34.28 6.83 0.48
CA LEU A 26 -32.94 7.24 0.10
C LEU A 26 -31.97 6.18 0.65
N THR A 27 -31.65 5.21 -0.19
CA THR A 27 -30.53 4.31 0.05
C THR A 27 -29.27 5.19 0.00
N VAL A 28 -28.74 5.57 1.15
CA VAL A 28 -27.40 6.17 1.23
C VAL A 28 -26.44 5.06 0.76
N LYS A 29 -26.09 5.08 -0.52
CA LYS A 29 -24.94 4.31 -0.98
C LYS A 29 -23.75 4.84 -0.18
N GLU A 30 -23.22 4.05 0.73
CA GLU A 30 -21.90 4.33 1.29
C GLU A 30 -20.96 4.53 0.11
N THR A 31 -20.54 5.76 -0.08
CA THR A 31 -19.63 6.10 -1.17
C THR A 31 -18.28 5.54 -0.78
N VAL A 32 -18.00 4.32 -1.22
CA VAL A 32 -16.71 3.67 -0.98
C VAL A 32 -15.65 4.51 -1.67
N MET A 33 -14.84 5.19 -0.88
CA MET A 33 -13.67 5.92 -1.36
C MET A 33 -12.47 4.98 -1.37
N PRO A 34 -12.01 4.54 -2.54
CA PRO A 34 -10.86 3.64 -2.60
C PRO A 34 -9.55 4.38 -2.34
N TRP A 35 -8.57 3.62 -1.81
CA TRP A 35 -7.21 4.08 -1.65
C TRP A 35 -6.40 3.90 -2.92
N TYR A 36 -5.49 4.82 -3.19
CA TYR A 36 -4.54 4.75 -4.30
C TYR A 36 -3.13 4.99 -3.79
N ALA A 37 -2.18 4.22 -4.32
CA ALA A 37 -0.78 4.43 -4.03
C ALA A 37 -0.21 5.51 -4.94
N VAL A 38 0.48 6.47 -4.35
CA VAL A 38 1.12 7.60 -5.03
C VAL A 38 2.62 7.48 -4.88
N HIS A 39 3.32 7.45 -6.01
CA HIS A 39 4.78 7.48 -6.05
C HIS A 39 5.27 8.93 -5.96
N THR A 40 6.20 9.17 -5.06
CA THR A 40 6.81 10.48 -4.82
C THR A 40 8.30 10.45 -5.18
N ARG A 41 8.88 11.61 -5.34
CA ARG A 41 10.34 11.75 -5.36
C ARG A 41 10.90 11.31 -4.02
N SER A 42 12.09 10.73 -4.05
CA SER A 42 12.80 10.31 -2.83
C SER A 42 12.92 11.45 -1.83
N ARG A 43 12.65 11.17 -0.56
CA ARG A 43 12.66 12.13 0.56
C ARG A 43 11.68 13.29 0.45
N HIS A 44 10.65 13.17 -0.41
CA HIS A 44 9.59 14.18 -0.53
C HIS A 44 8.27 13.70 0.09
N GLU A 45 8.22 12.52 0.68
CA GLU A 45 7.03 11.87 1.19
C GLU A 45 6.29 12.78 2.19
N ASP A 46 7.00 13.36 3.14
CA ASP A 46 6.43 14.26 4.15
C ASP A 46 5.89 15.56 3.54
N ARG A 47 6.62 16.14 2.60
CA ARG A 47 6.20 17.36 1.90
C ARG A 47 4.95 17.11 1.08
N VAL A 48 4.92 16.01 0.33
CA VAL A 48 3.74 15.62 -0.46
C VAL A 48 2.55 15.34 0.44
N HIS A 49 2.75 14.60 1.55
CA HIS A 49 1.72 14.36 2.55
C HIS A 49 1.09 15.67 3.03
N THR A 50 1.91 16.62 3.50
CA THR A 50 1.42 17.93 3.99
C THR A 50 0.68 18.69 2.91
N SER A 51 1.22 18.74 1.68
CA SER A 51 0.60 19.47 0.57
C SER A 51 -0.75 18.88 0.15
N LEU A 52 -0.89 17.55 0.17
CA LEU A 52 -2.15 16.88 -0.17
C LEU A 52 -3.19 17.04 0.95
N VAL A 53 -2.78 17.01 2.22
CA VAL A 53 -3.66 17.30 3.36
C VAL A 53 -4.18 18.74 3.30
N GLN A 54 -3.34 19.74 2.94
CA GLN A 54 -3.76 21.11 2.73
C GLN A 54 -4.80 21.26 1.60
N LYS A 55 -4.75 20.38 0.61
CA LYS A 55 -5.76 20.28 -0.45
C LYS A 55 -7.00 19.48 -0.06
N SER A 56 -7.17 19.16 1.22
CA SER A 56 -8.30 18.40 1.77
C SER A 56 -8.38 16.93 1.31
N PHE A 57 -7.29 16.35 0.83
CA PHE A 57 -7.24 14.92 0.56
C PHE A 57 -6.99 14.13 1.85
N GLN A 58 -7.64 12.97 1.98
CA GLN A 58 -7.31 12.02 3.03
C GLN A 58 -6.06 11.24 2.62
N VAL A 59 -4.97 11.46 3.36
CA VAL A 59 -3.64 10.90 3.04
C VAL A 59 -3.16 10.01 4.17
N PHE A 60 -2.55 8.89 3.82
CA PHE A 60 -1.91 7.98 4.76
C PHE A 60 -0.45 7.76 4.36
N LEU A 61 0.47 8.24 5.20
CA LEU A 61 1.91 8.00 5.10
C LEU A 61 2.33 7.10 6.26
N PRO A 62 2.41 5.78 6.06
CA PRO A 62 2.85 4.86 7.11
C PRO A 62 4.32 5.09 7.43
N LYS A 63 4.61 5.36 8.71
CA LYS A 63 5.96 5.54 9.22
C LYS A 63 6.26 4.50 10.29
N ILE A 64 7.49 4.05 10.31
CA ILE A 64 8.02 3.13 11.33
C ILE A 64 9.17 3.78 12.07
N GLU A 65 9.31 3.42 13.33
CA GLU A 65 10.42 3.84 14.16
C GLU A 65 11.60 2.88 13.94
N VAL A 66 12.73 3.40 13.53
CA VAL A 66 13.95 2.62 13.30
C VAL A 66 15.15 3.25 13.99
N TRP A 67 16.15 2.46 14.32
CA TRP A 67 17.40 2.99 14.83
C TRP A 67 18.19 3.72 13.73
N SER A 68 18.73 4.89 14.06
CA SER A 68 19.61 5.62 13.15
C SER A 68 20.85 4.79 12.83
N LYS A 69 21.22 4.72 11.56
CA LYS A 69 22.44 4.04 11.10
C LYS A 69 23.74 4.80 11.48
N ARG A 70 23.64 5.99 12.06
CA ARG A 70 24.81 6.76 12.48
C ARG A 70 25.44 6.14 13.72
N LYS A 71 26.74 5.82 13.65
CA LYS A 71 27.48 5.14 14.74
C LYS A 71 27.63 5.99 16.00
N ASP A 72 27.68 7.32 15.87
CA ASP A 72 27.97 8.24 16.98
C ASP A 72 26.75 8.63 17.82
N ARG A 73 25.53 8.38 17.38
CA ARG A 73 24.31 8.62 18.17
C ARG A 73 23.23 7.58 17.86
N LYS A 74 23.00 6.67 18.80
CA LYS A 74 21.85 5.76 18.75
C LYS A 74 20.56 6.56 19.02
N LYS A 75 19.92 7.06 17.96
CA LYS A 75 18.63 7.76 18.05
C LYS A 75 17.58 7.00 17.23
N ARG A 76 16.37 6.88 17.78
CA ARG A 76 15.23 6.40 17.03
C ARG A 76 14.73 7.50 16.09
N ILE A 77 14.48 7.16 14.85
CA ILE A 77 13.99 8.07 13.82
C ILE A 77 12.77 7.45 13.14
N MET A 78 11.81 8.31 12.78
CA MET A 78 10.64 7.90 12.02
C MET A 78 10.96 7.93 10.53
N LEU A 79 10.87 6.79 9.86
CA LEU A 79 11.06 6.68 8.42
C LEU A 79 9.78 6.16 7.75
N PRO A 80 9.51 6.56 6.49
CA PRO A 80 8.43 5.97 5.72
C PRO A 80 8.60 4.46 5.63
N MET A 81 7.54 3.72 5.92
CA MET A 81 7.51 2.25 5.78
C MET A 81 7.75 1.82 4.34
N PHE A 82 7.24 2.62 3.38
CA PHE A 82 7.45 2.45 1.95
C PHE A 82 8.15 3.69 1.39
N PRO A 83 9.50 3.69 1.27
CA PRO A 83 10.22 4.83 0.73
C PRO A 83 9.75 5.19 -0.69
N GLY A 84 9.42 6.45 -0.90
CA GLY A 84 8.89 6.93 -2.18
C GLY A 84 7.39 6.69 -2.40
N TYR A 85 6.64 6.20 -1.40
CA TYR A 85 5.21 5.94 -1.55
C TYR A 85 4.38 6.46 -0.38
N LEU A 86 3.18 6.91 -0.70
CA LEU A 86 2.11 7.21 0.24
C LEU A 86 0.76 6.81 -0.35
N PHE A 87 -0.27 6.79 0.47
CA PHE A 87 -1.62 6.40 0.06
C PHE A 87 -2.55 7.60 0.16
N VAL A 88 -3.41 7.76 -0.85
CA VAL A 88 -4.43 8.81 -0.90
C VAL A 88 -5.79 8.17 -1.13
N LYS A 89 -6.78 8.59 -0.36
CA LYS A 89 -8.17 8.15 -0.52
C LYS A 89 -8.89 9.13 -1.43
N LEU A 90 -9.45 8.66 -2.54
CA LEU A 90 -10.10 9.49 -3.54
C LEU A 90 -11.54 9.04 -3.75
N LEU A 91 -12.47 9.99 -3.77
CA LEU A 91 -13.89 9.73 -3.99
C LEU A 91 -14.17 9.25 -5.42
N SER A 92 -13.49 9.84 -6.38
CA SER A 92 -13.57 9.49 -7.79
C SER A 92 -12.19 9.67 -8.45
N LEU A 93 -12.00 9.03 -9.59
CA LEU A 93 -10.81 9.21 -10.41
C LEU A 93 -11.05 10.19 -11.56
N ASP A 94 -11.83 11.23 -11.31
CA ASP A 94 -12.04 12.28 -12.29
C ASP A 94 -10.72 12.92 -12.70
N ASN A 95 -10.62 13.36 -13.94
CA ASN A 95 -9.40 13.95 -14.48
C ASN A 95 -8.93 15.15 -13.63
N GLN A 96 -9.86 15.93 -13.06
CA GLN A 96 -9.54 17.07 -12.21
C GLN A 96 -8.83 16.60 -10.93
N ILE A 97 -9.39 15.63 -10.22
CA ILE A 97 -8.83 15.08 -8.97
C ILE A 97 -7.46 14.45 -9.23
N LYS A 98 -7.32 13.67 -10.33
CA LYS A 98 -6.03 13.11 -10.77
C LYS A 98 -5.00 14.23 -11.00
N LEU A 99 -5.38 15.29 -11.70
CA LEU A 99 -4.50 16.41 -11.98
C LEU A 99 -4.10 17.16 -10.71
N ASP A 100 -5.01 17.33 -9.76
CA ASP A 100 -4.71 18.02 -8.49
C ASP A 100 -3.71 17.24 -7.63
N VAL A 101 -3.78 15.91 -7.66
CA VAL A 101 -2.77 15.05 -7.03
C VAL A 101 -1.45 15.13 -7.79
N LEU A 102 -1.47 14.96 -9.13
CA LEU A 102 -0.27 14.92 -9.97
C LEU A 102 0.49 16.25 -10.01
N LYS A 103 -0.25 17.38 -9.97
CA LYS A 103 0.36 18.74 -9.90
C LYS A 103 0.98 19.06 -8.54
N THR A 104 0.82 18.20 -7.52
CA THR A 104 1.43 18.41 -6.22
C THR A 104 2.93 18.20 -6.33
N PHE A 105 3.70 19.21 -5.91
CA PHE A 105 5.15 19.16 -5.98
C PHE A 105 5.72 17.96 -5.23
N GLY A 106 6.52 17.17 -5.92
CA GLY A 106 7.12 15.94 -5.38
C GLY A 106 6.37 14.67 -5.73
N VAL A 107 5.15 14.73 -6.27
CA VAL A 107 4.45 13.59 -6.85
C VAL A 107 5.06 13.26 -8.21
N VAL A 108 5.28 11.98 -8.46
CA VAL A 108 5.77 11.46 -9.74
C VAL A 108 4.62 10.87 -10.53
N ARG A 109 3.83 9.99 -9.90
CA ARG A 109 2.68 9.34 -10.56
C ARG A 109 1.77 8.69 -9.51
N ILE A 110 0.52 8.41 -9.89
CA ILE A 110 -0.36 7.49 -9.19
C ILE A 110 -0.10 6.09 -9.77
N LEU A 111 0.01 5.07 -8.92
CA LEU A 111 0.26 3.70 -9.38
C LEU A 111 -0.95 3.14 -10.12
N GLY A 112 -0.68 2.49 -11.25
CA GLY A 112 -1.68 1.89 -12.12
C GLY A 112 -1.10 0.73 -12.93
N LYS A 113 -1.89 0.20 -13.85
CA LYS A 113 -1.45 -0.86 -14.77
C LYS A 113 -0.26 -0.38 -15.63
N PRO A 114 0.58 -1.30 -16.12
CA PRO A 114 1.63 -0.97 -17.08
C PRO A 114 1.07 -0.23 -18.31
N ARG A 115 1.86 0.68 -18.89
CA ARG A 115 1.53 1.47 -20.11
C ARG A 115 0.48 2.56 -19.94
N GLY A 116 0.40 3.21 -18.76
CA GLY A 116 -0.42 4.41 -18.58
C GLY A 116 -1.92 4.17 -18.43
N ALA A 117 -2.33 2.94 -18.19
CA ALA A 117 -3.70 2.59 -17.90
C ALA A 117 -4.16 3.18 -16.55
N GLU A 118 -5.44 3.03 -16.26
CA GLU A 118 -6.09 3.56 -15.06
C GLU A 118 -5.36 3.20 -13.76
N PRO A 119 -5.36 4.11 -12.76
CA PRO A 119 -4.86 3.81 -11.43
C PRO A 119 -5.56 2.60 -10.82
N ILE A 120 -4.79 1.76 -10.12
CA ILE A 120 -5.31 0.56 -9.46
C ILE A 120 -5.63 0.91 -8.01
N PRO A 121 -6.85 0.65 -7.53
CA PRO A 121 -7.18 0.85 -6.12
C PRO A 121 -6.46 -0.18 -5.25
N VAL A 122 -6.01 0.26 -4.09
CA VAL A 122 -5.45 -0.60 -3.05
C VAL A 122 -6.60 -1.08 -2.17
N PRO A 123 -6.76 -2.39 -1.93
CA PRO A 123 -7.82 -2.91 -1.07
C PRO A 123 -7.76 -2.32 0.35
N ASP A 124 -8.91 -1.97 0.90
CA ASP A 124 -9.00 -1.39 2.26
C ASP A 124 -8.41 -2.33 3.31
N THR A 125 -8.57 -3.63 3.16
CA THR A 125 -8.00 -4.65 4.04
C THR A 125 -6.47 -4.55 4.15
N LYS A 126 -5.78 -4.23 3.04
CA LYS A 126 -4.32 -4.02 3.05
C LYS A 126 -3.94 -2.74 3.78
N ILE A 127 -4.69 -1.66 3.58
CA ILE A 127 -4.46 -0.39 4.29
C ILE A 127 -4.70 -0.54 5.79
N GLU A 128 -5.77 -1.22 6.18
CA GLU A 128 -6.05 -1.51 7.59
C GLU A 128 -4.98 -2.38 8.24
N ALA A 129 -4.46 -3.38 7.51
CA ALA A 129 -3.34 -4.19 7.99
C ALA A 129 -2.10 -3.34 8.25
N ILE A 130 -1.74 -2.43 7.32
CA ILE A 130 -0.63 -1.50 7.48
C ILE A 130 -0.88 -0.56 8.67
N GLN A 131 -2.09 -0.04 8.83
CA GLN A 131 -2.45 0.82 9.97
C GLN A 131 -2.31 0.08 11.30
N ARG A 132 -2.74 -1.19 11.37
CA ARG A 132 -2.56 -2.04 12.56
C ARG A 132 -1.09 -2.25 12.88
N LEU A 133 -0.26 -2.55 11.87
CA LEU A 133 1.19 -2.71 12.02
C LEU A 133 1.85 -1.43 12.57
N VAL A 134 1.52 -0.27 12.02
CA VAL A 134 2.06 1.01 12.50
C VAL A 134 1.65 1.30 13.95
N ARG A 135 0.41 0.94 14.33
CA ARG A 135 -0.10 1.12 15.70
C ARG A 135 0.49 0.13 16.70
N SER A 136 0.81 -1.08 16.27
CA SER A 136 1.29 -2.14 17.18
C SER A 136 2.68 -1.89 17.75
N LYS A 137 3.42 -0.91 17.22
CA LYS A 137 4.82 -0.60 17.60
C LYS A 137 5.76 -1.83 17.56
N VAL A 138 5.37 -2.87 16.84
CA VAL A 138 6.22 -4.03 16.62
C VAL A 138 7.44 -3.59 15.80
N GLU A 139 8.61 -4.12 16.13
CA GLU A 139 9.82 -3.85 15.35
C GLU A 139 9.65 -4.45 13.95
N ILE A 140 9.50 -3.57 12.96
CA ILE A 140 9.28 -3.97 11.58
C ILE A 140 10.62 -3.97 10.86
N GLN A 141 11.05 -5.12 10.39
CA GLN A 141 12.20 -5.24 9.49
C GLN A 141 11.72 -5.12 8.05
N GLN A 142 12.32 -4.20 7.31
CA GLN A 142 12.06 -4.07 5.88
C GLN A 142 12.95 -5.05 5.13
N PHE A 143 12.36 -6.05 4.50
CA PHE A 143 13.04 -6.91 3.56
C PHE A 143 12.83 -6.39 2.14
N GLN A 144 13.90 -6.25 1.40
CA GLN A 144 13.84 -6.02 -0.04
C GLN A 144 14.04 -7.36 -0.73
N TYR A 145 13.03 -7.80 -1.46
CA TYR A 145 13.19 -8.96 -2.32
C TYR A 145 14.26 -8.69 -3.38
N PRO A 146 15.12 -9.65 -3.66
CA PRO A 146 16.13 -9.51 -4.70
C PRO A 146 15.45 -9.41 -6.08
N ARG A 147 16.05 -8.65 -6.96
CA ARG A 147 15.61 -8.51 -8.35
C ARG A 147 16.24 -9.58 -9.23
N ILE A 148 15.68 -9.78 -10.41
CA ILE A 148 16.29 -10.65 -11.42
C ILE A 148 17.70 -10.17 -11.70
N GLY A 149 18.67 -11.10 -11.65
CA GLY A 149 20.09 -10.84 -11.80
C GLY A 149 20.83 -10.48 -10.50
N GLU A 150 20.13 -10.27 -9.39
CA GLU A 150 20.76 -10.01 -8.10
C GLU A 150 21.11 -11.30 -7.35
N PRO A 151 22.19 -11.29 -6.56
CA PRO A 151 22.52 -12.43 -5.70
C PRO A 151 21.53 -12.55 -4.54
N ALA A 152 21.22 -13.78 -4.16
CA ALA A 152 20.32 -14.11 -3.06
C ALA A 152 20.83 -15.30 -2.29
N LEU A 153 20.67 -15.26 -0.96
CA LEU A 153 20.97 -16.35 -0.05
C LEU A 153 19.68 -17.11 0.25
N ILE A 154 19.70 -18.43 0.18
CA ILE A 154 18.60 -19.28 0.61
C ILE A 154 18.67 -19.42 2.13
N THR A 155 17.60 -19.04 2.83
CA THR A 155 17.57 -18.97 4.30
C THR A 155 16.86 -20.14 4.95
N ASP A 156 16.10 -20.92 4.17
CA ASP A 156 15.35 -22.05 4.68
C ASP A 156 15.21 -23.17 3.64
N GLY A 157 14.92 -24.38 4.10
CA GLY A 157 14.74 -25.57 3.27
C GLY A 157 16.03 -26.37 3.00
N PRO A 158 15.96 -27.36 2.08
CA PRO A 158 17.07 -28.28 1.83
C PRO A 158 18.31 -27.62 1.18
N PHE A 159 18.19 -26.39 0.72
CA PHE A 159 19.27 -25.60 0.09
C PHE A 159 19.67 -24.40 0.94
N LYS A 160 19.39 -24.45 2.23
CA LYS A 160 19.75 -23.39 3.18
C LYS A 160 21.24 -23.06 3.10
N ASP A 161 21.58 -21.78 3.26
CA ASP A 161 22.93 -21.22 3.24
C ASP A 161 23.66 -21.33 1.88
N ILE A 162 22.92 -21.67 0.81
CA ILE A 162 23.46 -21.63 -0.55
C ILE A 162 23.13 -20.28 -1.18
N GLU A 163 24.14 -19.69 -1.82
CA GLU A 163 23.99 -18.48 -2.61
C GLU A 163 23.65 -18.81 -4.06
N GLY A 164 22.85 -17.96 -4.69
CA GLY A 164 22.49 -18.09 -6.08
C GLY A 164 22.08 -16.76 -6.68
N VAL A 165 21.77 -16.77 -7.97
CA VAL A 165 21.30 -15.58 -8.70
C VAL A 165 19.82 -15.75 -9.05
N VAL A 166 19.03 -14.72 -8.79
CA VAL A 166 17.60 -14.71 -9.13
C VAL A 166 17.43 -14.63 -10.64
N VAL A 167 16.80 -15.63 -11.23
CA VAL A 167 16.58 -15.73 -12.69
C VAL A 167 15.16 -15.39 -13.10
N SER A 168 14.18 -15.56 -12.19
CA SER A 168 12.78 -15.20 -12.43
C SER A 168 12.07 -14.88 -11.13
N THR A 169 11.08 -14.00 -11.17
CA THR A 169 10.27 -13.61 -10.02
C THR A 169 8.81 -13.51 -10.40
N ASP A 170 7.92 -14.00 -9.53
CA ASP A 170 6.50 -13.76 -9.56
C ASP A 170 6.13 -13.09 -8.22
N TYR A 171 6.12 -11.78 -8.20
CA TYR A 171 5.86 -11.01 -6.97
C TYR A 171 4.41 -11.13 -6.46
N GLU A 172 3.45 -11.49 -7.34
CA GLU A 172 2.06 -11.68 -6.90
C GLU A 172 1.89 -12.96 -6.08
N LYS A 173 2.66 -14.00 -6.44
CA LYS A 173 2.66 -15.30 -5.75
C LYS A 173 3.82 -15.45 -4.78
N GLU A 174 4.65 -14.41 -4.62
CA GLU A 174 5.87 -14.44 -3.79
C GLU A 174 6.80 -15.61 -4.15
N LEU A 175 6.87 -15.97 -5.43
CA LEU A 175 7.68 -17.06 -5.93
C LEU A 175 8.93 -16.55 -6.65
N PHE A 176 10.06 -17.17 -6.34
CA PHE A 176 11.36 -16.83 -6.90
C PHE A 176 12.02 -18.07 -7.48
N VAL A 177 12.67 -17.91 -8.62
CA VAL A 177 13.51 -18.94 -9.21
C VAL A 177 14.95 -18.49 -9.07
N ILE A 178 15.75 -19.25 -8.32
CA ILE A 178 17.16 -18.99 -8.07
C ILE A 178 17.98 -20.01 -8.84
N SER A 179 18.94 -19.54 -9.62
CA SER A 179 19.96 -20.37 -10.24
C SER A 179 21.13 -20.52 -9.28
N ILE A 180 21.45 -21.74 -8.91
CA ILE A 180 22.62 -22.07 -8.11
C ILE A 180 23.62 -22.88 -8.96
N GLU A 181 24.88 -22.59 -8.80
CA GLU A 181 25.93 -23.37 -9.47
C GLU A 181 26.31 -24.56 -8.59
N LEU A 182 26.01 -25.76 -9.07
CA LEU A 182 26.42 -27.01 -8.46
C LEU A 182 27.26 -27.81 -9.45
N LEU A 183 28.51 -28.09 -9.12
CA LEU A 183 29.42 -28.94 -9.91
C LEU A 183 29.46 -28.52 -11.42
N GLN A 184 29.71 -27.24 -11.69
CA GLN A 184 29.77 -26.65 -13.04
C GLN A 184 28.44 -26.73 -13.83
N ARG A 185 27.30 -26.91 -13.14
CA ARG A 185 25.97 -26.88 -13.74
C ARG A 185 25.08 -25.90 -12.99
N ALA A 186 24.32 -25.10 -13.70
CA ALA A 186 23.30 -24.25 -13.11
C ALA A 186 22.00 -25.06 -12.92
N VAL A 187 21.47 -25.03 -11.71
CA VAL A 187 20.19 -25.65 -11.36
C VAL A 187 19.24 -24.56 -10.92
N ALA A 188 18.06 -24.48 -11.55
CA ALA A 188 17.03 -23.55 -11.18
C ALA A 188 16.12 -24.16 -10.09
N ILE A 189 15.97 -23.46 -8.97
CA ILE A 189 15.16 -23.88 -7.84
C ILE A 189 14.07 -22.85 -7.63
N LYS A 190 12.83 -23.31 -7.52
CA LYS A 190 11.67 -22.46 -7.21
C LYS A 190 11.51 -22.40 -5.69
N LEU A 191 11.50 -21.19 -5.14
CA LEU A 191 11.43 -20.92 -3.70
C LEU A 191 10.35 -19.89 -3.40
N GLU A 192 9.80 -19.92 -2.19
CA GLU A 192 8.91 -18.91 -1.68
C GLU A 192 9.69 -17.69 -1.12
N GLY A 193 9.06 -16.52 -1.09
CA GLY A 193 9.76 -15.28 -0.73
C GLY A 193 10.36 -15.25 0.68
N PHE A 194 9.79 -15.98 1.64
CA PHE A 194 10.33 -16.06 2.99
C PHE A 194 11.61 -16.94 3.09
N GLN A 195 11.87 -17.76 2.07
CA GLN A 195 13.04 -18.66 2.02
C GLN A 195 14.29 -18.02 1.44
N ILE A 196 14.21 -16.75 1.04
CA ILE A 196 15.30 -16.05 0.38
C ILE A 196 15.60 -14.71 1.03
N LYS A 197 16.87 -14.32 1.01
CA LYS A 197 17.36 -13.02 1.47
C LYS A 197 18.31 -12.44 0.44
N ARG A 198 18.18 -11.15 0.16
CA ARG A 198 19.16 -10.39 -0.63
C ARG A 198 20.48 -10.30 0.13
N ILE A 199 21.58 -10.56 -0.56
CA ILE A 199 22.94 -10.36 -0.05
C ILE A 199 23.39 -8.93 -0.31
#